data_a66fae054a24b2b1668f2e8e27c85742
#
_entry.id   a66fae054a24b2b1668f2e8e27c85742
#
_cell.length_a   1.000
_cell.length_b   1.000
_cell.length_c   1.000
_cell.angle_alpha   90.00
_cell.angle_beta   90.00
_cell.angle_gamma   90.00
#
_symmetry.space_group_name_H-M   'P 1'
#
loop_
_entity.id
_entity.type
_entity.pdbx_description
1 polymer ?
#
loop_
_entity_poly.entity_id
_entity_poly.type
_entity_poly.pdbx_seq_one_letter_code
_entity_poly.pdbx_strand_id
1 'polypeptide(L)'
;NVLAPEAVTNPHTRDRYLISTLMEEAITSSQMEGAATTRDVAKDMIRTGRRPRERSERMILTTYRTMQRIRELREEPLTPALVLELHGIVTRDALDDPLAAGRLRAPGVEVVVDDLYGTVFHVPPPAEQLPQRIEALCAFANGSTPEEFLHPVVRAITLHFWLAYDHPFVDGNGRTARALFYWSMLHQKYGLFEFISISSIINKARGKYELSFLHTETDDNDLTYFLLAQVKVIQQASASLHRYLERKAQEISSLQRRLQGLEGLNHRQMALLRHALRHPGFRYTVGSHQASHGVSNQTARTDLQKLAAQDLLLPIRQGRREVFSVPTDLARRLPAL
;
A
#
# COMPACT_ATOMS: atom_id res chain seq x y z
N ASN A 1 9.65 -4.87 20.87
CA ASN A 1 10.13 -5.90 19.94
C ASN A 1 8.94 -6.80 19.59
N VAL A 2 8.11 -6.35 18.65
CA VAL A 2 7.12 -7.24 18.01
C VAL A 2 7.90 -8.00 16.95
N LEU A 3 8.19 -9.28 17.21
CA LEU A 3 8.70 -10.21 16.22
C LEU A 3 7.73 -10.18 15.04
N ALA A 4 8.19 -9.70 13.89
CA ALA A 4 7.38 -9.67 12.68
C ALA A 4 7.01 -11.12 12.33
N PRO A 5 5.72 -11.45 12.18
CA PRO A 5 5.30 -12.80 11.80
C PRO A 5 6.01 -13.26 10.52
N GLU A 6 6.24 -14.56 10.39
CA GLU A 6 6.91 -15.20 9.24
C GLU A 6 6.34 -14.75 7.87
N ALA A 7 5.08 -14.32 7.84
CA ALA A 7 4.41 -13.75 6.67
C ALA A 7 5.02 -12.42 6.18
N VAL A 8 5.70 -11.65 7.04
CA VAL A 8 6.40 -10.40 6.69
C VAL A 8 7.90 -10.66 6.49
N THR A 9 8.44 -11.73 7.05
CA THR A 9 9.86 -12.11 6.89
C THR A 9 10.13 -12.89 5.60
N ASN A 10 9.11 -13.57 5.03
CA ASN A 10 9.25 -14.24 3.73
C ASN A 10 9.16 -13.18 2.60
N PRO A 11 10.22 -12.98 1.80
CA PRO A 11 10.28 -11.94 0.76
C PRO A 11 9.09 -11.96 -0.20
N HIS A 12 8.67 -13.12 -0.69
CA HIS A 12 7.56 -13.23 -1.65
C HIS A 12 6.21 -12.84 -1.06
N THR A 13 5.96 -13.18 0.20
CA THR A 13 4.71 -12.82 0.90
C THR A 13 4.72 -11.35 1.25
N ARG A 14 5.87 -10.84 1.70
CA ARG A 14 6.11 -9.43 2.00
C ARG A 14 5.86 -8.56 0.79
N ASP A 15 6.45 -8.86 -0.36
CA ASP A 15 6.31 -8.06 -1.58
C ASP A 15 4.85 -8.02 -2.07
N ARG A 16 4.15 -9.16 -2.04
CA ARG A 16 2.73 -9.21 -2.40
C ARG A 16 1.86 -8.38 -1.47
N TYR A 17 2.14 -8.42 -0.17
CA TYR A 17 1.40 -7.64 0.80
C TYR A 17 1.69 -6.14 0.65
N LEU A 18 2.96 -5.78 0.49
CA LEU A 18 3.40 -4.41 0.24
C LEU A 18 2.69 -3.82 -0.99
N ILE A 19 2.74 -4.50 -2.14
CA ILE A 19 2.05 -4.07 -3.36
C ILE A 19 0.54 -3.90 -3.08
N SER A 20 -0.07 -4.82 -2.35
CA SER A 20 -1.50 -4.74 -1.99
C SER A 20 -1.81 -3.52 -1.12
N THR A 21 -0.93 -3.17 -0.17
CA THR A 21 -1.11 -2.02 0.72
C THR A 21 -0.90 -0.70 -0.02
N LEU A 22 0.12 -0.62 -0.87
CA LEU A 22 0.33 0.57 -1.72
C LEU A 22 -0.86 0.80 -2.67
N MET A 23 -1.44 -0.26 -3.24
CA MET A 23 -2.66 -0.17 -4.03
C MET A 23 -3.85 0.32 -3.19
N GLU A 24 -4.01 -0.21 -1.99
CA GLU A 24 -5.09 0.18 -1.09
C GLU A 24 -4.99 1.65 -0.70
N GLU A 25 -3.80 2.13 -0.35
CA GLU A 25 -3.55 3.55 -0.06
C GLU A 25 -3.84 4.42 -1.28
N ALA A 26 -3.34 4.06 -2.46
CA ALA A 26 -3.56 4.81 -3.68
C ALA A 26 -5.03 4.92 -4.06
N ILE A 27 -5.79 3.82 -3.93
CA ILE A 27 -7.23 3.78 -4.22
C ILE A 27 -7.97 4.67 -3.23
N THR A 28 -7.78 4.45 -1.93
CA THR A 28 -8.56 5.14 -0.91
C THR A 28 -8.20 6.61 -0.80
N SER A 29 -6.91 6.96 -0.91
CA SER A 29 -6.46 8.36 -0.95
C SER A 29 -7.04 9.12 -2.14
N SER A 30 -7.14 8.47 -3.32
CA SER A 30 -7.77 9.09 -4.49
C SER A 30 -9.29 9.17 -4.39
N GLN A 31 -9.94 8.17 -3.77
CA GLN A 31 -11.39 8.20 -3.51
C GLN A 31 -11.79 9.32 -2.56
N MET A 32 -10.95 9.66 -1.60
CA MET A 32 -11.16 10.84 -0.74
C MET A 32 -11.18 12.16 -1.53
N GLU A 33 -10.49 12.20 -2.66
CA GLU A 33 -10.46 13.35 -3.58
C GLU A 33 -11.42 13.18 -4.78
N GLY A 34 -12.44 12.34 -4.64
CA GLY A 34 -13.51 12.19 -5.61
C GLY A 34 -13.28 11.18 -6.73
N ALA A 35 -12.24 10.35 -6.68
CA ALA A 35 -12.10 9.26 -7.66
C ALA A 35 -13.20 8.21 -7.49
N ALA A 36 -13.96 7.94 -8.56
CA ALA A 36 -15.13 7.05 -8.53
C ALA A 36 -14.82 5.61 -8.97
N THR A 37 -13.59 5.30 -9.41
CA THR A 37 -13.20 3.97 -9.87
C THR A 37 -13.35 2.93 -8.76
N THR A 38 -13.96 1.77 -9.09
CA THR A 38 -14.12 0.68 -8.15
C THR A 38 -12.77 0.04 -7.81
N ARG A 39 -12.70 -0.54 -6.61
CA ARG A 39 -11.48 -1.17 -6.10
C ARG A 39 -10.95 -2.29 -7.00
N ASP A 40 -11.82 -3.11 -7.58
CA ASP A 40 -11.42 -4.23 -8.43
C ASP A 40 -10.86 -3.74 -9.78
N VAL A 41 -11.49 -2.76 -10.39
CA VAL A 41 -11.02 -2.12 -11.64
C VAL A 41 -9.65 -1.47 -11.43
N ALA A 42 -9.46 -0.75 -10.32
CA ALA A 42 -8.19 -0.12 -9.99
C ALA A 42 -7.07 -1.13 -9.74
N LYS A 43 -7.36 -2.22 -9.00
CA LYS A 43 -6.39 -3.30 -8.75
C LYS A 43 -6.02 -4.03 -10.03
N ASP A 44 -6.99 -4.31 -10.90
CA ASP A 44 -6.73 -4.91 -12.21
C ASP A 44 -5.84 -4.02 -13.05
N MET A 45 -6.16 -2.72 -13.14
CA MET A 45 -5.35 -1.74 -13.88
C MET A 45 -3.88 -1.74 -13.43
N ILE A 46 -3.64 -1.65 -12.12
CA ILE A 46 -2.28 -1.60 -11.58
C ILE A 46 -1.54 -2.93 -11.81
N ARG A 47 -2.20 -4.08 -11.59
CA ARG A 47 -1.59 -5.40 -11.75
C ARG A 47 -1.25 -5.75 -13.18
N THR A 48 -2.12 -5.38 -14.13
CA THR A 48 -1.92 -5.67 -15.55
C THR A 48 -1.05 -4.64 -16.25
N GLY A 49 -0.82 -3.47 -15.62
CA GLY A 49 -0.10 -2.36 -16.22
C GLY A 49 -0.85 -1.70 -17.38
N ARG A 50 -2.17 -1.93 -17.50
CA ARG A 50 -2.96 -1.29 -18.54
C ARG A 50 -3.02 0.23 -18.36
N ARG A 51 -3.13 0.95 -19.45
CA ARG A 51 -3.28 2.41 -19.41
C ARG A 51 -4.60 2.82 -18.75
N PRO A 52 -4.61 3.89 -17.93
CA PRO A 52 -5.84 4.43 -17.36
C PRO A 52 -6.75 4.98 -18.47
N ARG A 53 -8.07 4.79 -18.32
CA ARG A 53 -9.09 5.19 -19.30
C ARG A 53 -9.73 6.53 -18.96
N GLU A 54 -9.83 6.86 -17.68
CA GLU A 54 -10.54 8.02 -17.16
C GLU A 54 -9.72 8.76 -16.09
N ARG A 55 -10.19 9.97 -15.68
CA ARG A 55 -9.54 10.80 -14.66
C ARG A 55 -9.34 10.05 -13.34
N SER A 56 -10.38 9.37 -12.85
CA SER A 56 -10.32 8.61 -11.60
C SER A 56 -9.25 7.52 -11.61
N GLU A 57 -9.12 6.78 -12.72
CA GLU A 57 -8.06 5.78 -12.88
C GLU A 57 -6.67 6.43 -12.93
N ARG A 58 -6.53 7.61 -13.58
CA ARG A 58 -5.27 8.37 -13.59
C ARG A 58 -4.88 8.80 -12.18
N MET A 59 -5.82 9.36 -11.42
CA MET A 59 -5.60 9.76 -10.03
C MET A 59 -5.06 8.60 -9.17
N ILE A 60 -5.66 7.41 -9.31
CA ILE A 60 -5.22 6.22 -8.56
C ILE A 60 -3.83 5.76 -9.01
N LEU A 61 -3.57 5.70 -10.32
CA LEU A 61 -2.28 5.26 -10.84
C LEU A 61 -1.15 6.22 -10.44
N THR A 62 -1.39 7.52 -10.50
CA THR A 62 -0.40 8.54 -10.14
C THR A 62 -0.13 8.53 -8.64
N THR A 63 -1.15 8.39 -7.80
CA THR A 63 -0.98 8.21 -6.35
C THR A 63 -0.17 6.94 -6.03
N TYR A 64 -0.43 5.83 -6.73
CA TYR A 64 0.36 4.60 -6.58
C TYR A 64 1.84 4.81 -6.94
N ARG A 65 2.12 5.53 -8.04
CA ARG A 65 3.48 5.89 -8.46
C ARG A 65 4.17 6.82 -7.46
N THR A 66 3.42 7.76 -6.88
CA THR A 66 3.93 8.65 -5.82
C THR A 66 4.36 7.84 -4.61
N MET A 67 3.56 6.85 -4.19
CA MET A 67 3.92 5.98 -3.07
C MET A 67 5.16 5.12 -3.36
N GLN A 68 5.35 4.67 -4.61
CA GLN A 68 6.58 3.99 -5.01
C GLN A 68 7.78 4.95 -4.95
N ARG A 69 7.63 6.17 -5.47
CA ARG A 69 8.69 7.19 -5.48
C ARG A 69 9.13 7.59 -4.07
N ILE A 70 8.21 7.75 -3.14
CA ILE A 70 8.49 8.02 -1.72
C ILE A 70 9.42 6.96 -1.11
N ARG A 71 9.21 5.69 -1.43
CA ARG A 71 10.06 4.59 -0.92
C ARG A 71 11.49 4.67 -1.45
N GLU A 72 11.66 5.12 -2.69
CA GLU A 72 12.98 5.35 -3.29
C GLU A 72 13.68 6.54 -2.62
N LEU A 73 12.93 7.59 -2.30
CA LEU A 73 13.42 8.85 -1.73
C LEU A 73 13.47 8.89 -0.20
N ARG A 74 13.25 7.77 0.47
CA ARG A 74 13.18 7.74 1.94
C ARG A 74 14.47 8.15 2.65
N GLU A 75 15.62 8.06 2.00
CA GLU A 75 16.91 8.48 2.55
C GLU A 75 17.26 9.94 2.20
N GLU A 76 16.54 10.53 1.25
CA GLU A 76 16.78 11.90 0.79
C GLU A 76 16.06 12.91 1.70
N PRO A 77 16.69 14.07 1.99
CA PRO A 77 16.02 15.14 2.73
C PRO A 77 14.87 15.74 1.90
N LEU A 78 13.83 16.21 2.58
CA LEU A 78 12.76 16.94 1.93
C LEU A 78 13.24 18.32 1.51
N THR A 79 13.05 18.66 0.24
CA THR A 79 13.34 19.96 -0.34
C THR A 79 12.11 20.55 -1.01
N PRO A 80 12.00 21.86 -1.21
CA PRO A 80 10.93 22.45 -2.00
C PRO A 80 10.79 21.80 -3.38
N ALA A 81 11.91 21.51 -4.04
CA ALA A 81 11.91 20.82 -5.34
C ALA A 81 11.30 19.42 -5.26
N LEU A 82 11.58 18.67 -4.18
CA LEU A 82 11.00 17.35 -3.97
C LEU A 82 9.50 17.42 -3.67
N VAL A 83 9.03 18.40 -2.91
CA VAL A 83 7.59 18.63 -2.69
C VAL A 83 6.88 18.87 -4.03
N LEU A 84 7.45 19.72 -4.89
CA LEU A 84 6.92 19.99 -6.23
C LEU A 84 6.98 18.76 -7.15
N GLU A 85 8.07 17.96 -7.09
CA GLU A 85 8.18 16.70 -7.82
C GLU A 85 7.06 15.74 -7.43
N LEU A 86 6.85 15.51 -6.14
CA LEU A 86 5.81 14.60 -5.63
C LEU A 86 4.42 15.07 -6.03
N HIS A 87 4.14 16.38 -5.93
CA HIS A 87 2.89 16.96 -6.43
C HIS A 87 2.75 16.75 -7.95
N GLY A 88 3.81 16.99 -8.73
CA GLY A 88 3.81 16.76 -10.17
C GLY A 88 3.54 15.31 -10.56
N ILE A 89 4.02 14.34 -9.76
CA ILE A 89 3.73 12.92 -9.99
C ILE A 89 2.27 12.60 -9.65
N VAL A 90 1.77 13.05 -8.48
CA VAL A 90 0.43 12.70 -7.99
C VAL A 90 -0.68 13.31 -8.83
N THR A 91 -0.39 14.41 -9.55
CA THR A 91 -1.36 15.15 -10.37
C THR A 91 -1.20 14.94 -11.87
N ARG A 92 -0.17 14.20 -12.30
CA ARG A 92 0.13 13.99 -13.74
C ARG A 92 -1.09 13.46 -14.49
N ASP A 93 -1.46 14.15 -15.58
CA ASP A 93 -2.59 13.81 -16.45
C ASP A 93 -3.96 13.75 -15.73
N ALA A 94 -4.06 14.30 -14.51
CA ALA A 94 -5.28 14.29 -13.70
C ALA A 94 -5.82 15.70 -13.40
N LEU A 95 -5.07 16.76 -13.74
CA LEU A 95 -5.51 18.16 -13.61
C LEU A 95 -6.23 18.63 -14.87
N ASP A 96 -7.13 19.59 -14.69
CA ASP A 96 -7.78 20.28 -15.80
C ASP A 96 -6.78 21.20 -16.53
N ASP A 97 -5.90 21.89 -15.79
CA ASP A 97 -4.71 22.56 -16.35
C ASP A 97 -3.46 21.72 -16.09
N PRO A 98 -2.89 21.05 -17.13
CA PRO A 98 -1.68 20.25 -16.99
C PRO A 98 -0.44 21.06 -16.57
N LEU A 99 -0.43 22.37 -16.81
CA LEU A 99 0.70 23.25 -16.47
C LEU A 99 0.77 23.54 -14.96
N ALA A 100 -0.30 23.32 -14.22
CA ALA A 100 -0.32 23.47 -12.77
C ALA A 100 0.37 22.31 -12.02
N ALA A 101 0.66 21.20 -12.71
CA ALA A 101 1.33 20.06 -12.09
C ALA A 101 2.76 20.42 -11.64
N GLY A 102 3.06 20.19 -10.36
CA GLY A 102 4.37 20.49 -9.78
C GLY A 102 4.64 21.99 -9.59
N ARG A 103 3.61 22.83 -9.52
CA ARG A 103 3.72 24.28 -9.33
C ARG A 103 2.84 24.74 -8.19
N LEU A 104 3.35 25.68 -7.41
CA LEU A 104 2.54 26.41 -6.43
C LEU A 104 1.48 27.24 -7.16
N ARG A 105 0.32 27.42 -6.52
CA ARG A 105 -0.70 28.34 -7.04
C ARG A 105 -0.14 29.76 -7.11
N ALA A 106 -0.50 30.46 -8.18
CA ALA A 106 -0.03 31.82 -8.41
C ALA A 106 -0.80 32.84 -7.55
N PRO A 107 -0.20 34.02 -7.27
CA PRO A 107 -0.93 35.15 -6.70
C PRO A 107 -2.20 35.44 -7.50
N GLY A 108 -3.31 35.73 -6.78
CA GLY A 108 -4.61 35.98 -7.39
C GLY A 108 -5.42 34.72 -7.76
N VAL A 109 -4.86 33.53 -7.60
CA VAL A 109 -5.63 32.28 -7.68
C VAL A 109 -6.19 31.97 -6.29
N GLU A 110 -7.49 32.23 -6.13
CA GLU A 110 -8.21 31.90 -4.90
C GLU A 110 -8.51 30.40 -4.89
N VAL A 111 -8.13 29.76 -3.79
CA VAL A 111 -8.45 28.36 -3.48
C VAL A 111 -9.04 28.36 -2.08
N VAL A 112 -10.17 27.69 -1.91
CA VAL A 112 -10.83 27.50 -0.63
C VAL A 112 -11.13 26.03 -0.43
N VAL A 113 -11.27 25.62 0.82
CA VAL A 113 -11.82 24.30 1.14
C VAL A 113 -13.27 24.52 1.54
N ASP A 114 -14.19 23.99 0.74
CA ASP A 114 -15.63 24.14 0.93
C ASP A 114 -16.36 22.80 0.87
N ASP A 115 -17.65 22.83 1.20
CA ASP A 115 -18.56 21.73 0.92
C ASP A 115 -19.25 21.92 -0.45
N LEU A 116 -20.04 20.90 -0.84
CA LEU A 116 -20.81 20.96 -2.08
C LEU A 116 -21.92 22.04 -2.10
N TYR A 117 -22.16 22.69 -0.97
CA TYR A 117 -23.19 23.76 -0.79
C TYR A 117 -22.56 25.14 -0.74
N GLY A 118 -21.24 25.27 -0.87
CA GLY A 118 -20.50 26.53 -0.88
C GLY A 118 -20.19 27.08 0.52
N THR A 119 -20.29 26.25 1.57
CA THR A 119 -19.83 26.65 2.91
C THR A 119 -18.32 26.54 2.96
N VAL A 120 -17.62 27.68 3.09
CA VAL A 120 -16.17 27.72 3.19
C VAL A 120 -15.75 27.30 4.59
N PHE A 121 -14.94 26.25 4.69
CA PHE A 121 -14.37 25.74 5.93
C PHE A 121 -12.97 26.27 6.19
N HIS A 122 -12.19 26.51 5.15
CA HIS A 122 -10.83 26.98 5.28
C HIS A 122 -10.44 27.92 4.13
N VAL A 123 -9.77 29.01 4.48
CA VAL A 123 -9.15 29.95 3.55
C VAL A 123 -7.64 29.84 3.72
N PRO A 124 -6.92 29.24 2.75
CA PRO A 124 -5.47 29.05 2.84
C PRO A 124 -4.71 30.40 2.89
N PRO A 125 -3.46 30.38 3.41
CA PRO A 125 -2.58 31.55 3.39
C PRO A 125 -2.39 32.13 1.98
N PRO A 126 -2.12 33.45 1.85
CA PRO A 126 -1.84 34.09 0.55
C PRO A 126 -0.73 33.39 -0.24
N ALA A 127 -0.90 33.30 -1.58
CA ALA A 127 0.03 32.59 -2.45
C ALA A 127 1.47 33.13 -2.40
N GLU A 128 1.61 34.44 -2.14
CA GLU A 128 2.89 35.12 -2.02
C GLU A 128 3.75 34.59 -0.85
N GLN A 129 3.12 34.01 0.18
CA GLN A 129 3.82 33.44 1.33
C GLN A 129 4.26 32.00 1.09
N LEU A 130 3.72 31.31 0.08
CA LEU A 130 3.93 29.87 -0.11
C LEU A 130 5.39 29.47 -0.29
N PRO A 131 6.25 30.20 -1.03
CA PRO A 131 7.65 29.82 -1.15
C PRO A 131 8.35 29.72 0.22
N GLN A 132 8.20 30.75 1.06
CA GLN A 132 8.78 30.77 2.42
C GLN A 132 8.15 29.68 3.32
N ARG A 133 6.86 29.47 3.22
CA ARG A 133 6.15 28.45 4.02
C ARG A 133 6.58 27.02 3.64
N ILE A 134 6.80 26.75 2.36
CA ILE A 134 7.33 25.45 1.90
C ILE A 134 8.80 25.24 2.35
N GLU A 135 9.61 26.28 2.36
CA GLU A 135 10.97 26.20 2.94
C GLU A 135 10.93 25.85 4.43
N ALA A 136 10.07 26.56 5.21
CA ALA A 136 9.89 26.27 6.63
C ALA A 136 9.34 24.86 6.89
N LEU A 137 8.38 24.40 6.07
CA LEU A 137 7.85 23.04 6.11
C LEU A 137 8.96 21.99 5.85
N CYS A 138 9.85 22.25 4.89
CA CYS A 138 10.98 21.35 4.61
C CYS A 138 11.99 21.35 5.76
N ALA A 139 12.31 22.50 6.34
CA ALA A 139 13.18 22.60 7.51
C ALA A 139 12.61 21.81 8.71
N PHE A 140 11.31 21.95 8.97
CA PHE A 140 10.61 21.18 9.98
C PHE A 140 10.62 19.67 9.67
N ALA A 141 10.34 19.27 8.44
CA ALA A 141 10.32 17.86 8.03
C ALA A 141 11.65 17.15 8.23
N ASN A 142 12.76 17.86 7.98
CA ASN A 142 14.13 17.36 8.13
C ASN A 142 14.66 17.42 9.58
N GLY A 143 13.88 17.93 10.53
CA GLY A 143 14.28 18.01 11.92
C GLY A 143 15.15 19.23 12.28
N SER A 144 15.27 20.22 11.38
CA SER A 144 15.99 21.46 11.66
C SER A 144 15.24 22.36 12.63
N THR A 145 13.92 22.16 12.77
CA THR A 145 13.06 22.88 13.70
C THR A 145 11.98 21.93 14.25
N PRO A 146 11.53 22.05 15.52
CA PRO A 146 12.24 22.79 16.59
C PRO A 146 13.58 22.12 16.92
N GLU A 147 14.44 22.83 17.67
CA GLU A 147 15.72 22.28 18.16
C GLU A 147 15.50 21.16 19.18
N GLU A 148 14.40 21.24 19.95
CA GLU A 148 14.02 20.21 20.90
C GLU A 148 13.53 18.93 20.20
N PHE A 149 13.66 17.83 20.91
CA PHE A 149 13.20 16.53 20.41
C PHE A 149 11.68 16.56 20.17
N LEU A 150 11.29 16.29 18.93
CA LEU A 150 9.91 16.04 18.54
C LEU A 150 9.76 14.59 18.06
N HIS A 151 8.81 13.87 18.67
CA HIS A 151 8.58 12.47 18.31
C HIS A 151 8.27 12.33 16.81
N PRO A 152 8.90 11.39 16.07
CA PRO A 152 8.72 11.20 14.63
C PRO A 152 7.28 11.12 14.14
N VAL A 153 6.41 10.43 14.87
CA VAL A 153 4.98 10.32 14.54
C VAL A 153 4.29 11.70 14.62
N VAL A 154 4.63 12.50 15.62
CA VAL A 154 4.08 13.87 15.78
C VAL A 154 4.55 14.71 14.60
N ARG A 155 5.84 14.67 14.27
CA ARG A 155 6.41 15.38 13.10
C ARG A 155 5.69 15.02 11.81
N ALA A 156 5.48 13.73 11.54
CA ALA A 156 4.79 13.28 10.33
C ALA A 156 3.33 13.73 10.28
N ILE A 157 2.60 13.68 11.39
CA ILE A 157 1.21 14.15 11.48
C ILE A 157 1.14 15.68 11.29
N THR A 158 2.06 16.42 11.91
CA THR A 158 2.16 17.88 11.75
C THR A 158 2.44 18.25 10.29
N LEU A 159 3.35 17.54 9.62
CA LEU A 159 3.67 17.75 8.22
C LEU A 159 2.44 17.52 7.31
N HIS A 160 1.65 16.47 7.61
CA HIS A 160 0.40 16.20 6.93
C HIS A 160 -0.61 17.36 7.09
N PHE A 161 -0.81 17.84 8.33
CA PHE A 161 -1.68 18.98 8.62
C PHE A 161 -1.18 20.23 7.91
N TRP A 162 0.10 20.56 8.06
CA TRP A 162 0.69 21.80 7.57
C TRP A 162 0.52 21.96 6.06
N LEU A 163 0.84 20.92 5.26
CA LEU A 163 0.63 21.03 3.82
C LEU A 163 -0.86 21.14 3.45
N ALA A 164 -1.73 20.41 4.15
CA ALA A 164 -3.17 20.48 3.91
C ALA A 164 -3.73 21.88 4.26
N TYR A 165 -3.25 22.50 5.33
CA TYR A 165 -3.59 23.85 5.76
C TYR A 165 -3.08 24.92 4.78
N ASP A 166 -1.81 24.85 4.38
CA ASP A 166 -1.21 25.79 3.43
C ASP A 166 -1.87 25.73 2.06
N HIS A 167 -2.41 24.57 1.71
CA HIS A 167 -3.11 24.30 0.45
C HIS A 167 -2.37 24.90 -0.76
N PRO A 168 -1.07 24.55 -0.95
CA PRO A 168 -0.20 25.32 -1.82
C PRO A 168 -0.45 25.12 -3.32
N PHE A 169 -1.33 24.20 -3.68
CA PHE A 169 -1.60 23.81 -5.06
C PHE A 169 -3.07 24.08 -5.43
N VAL A 170 -3.36 24.14 -6.71
CA VAL A 170 -4.75 24.30 -7.21
C VAL A 170 -5.58 23.03 -7.03
N ASP A 171 -4.97 21.84 -7.05
CA ASP A 171 -5.58 20.54 -6.78
C ASP A 171 -4.49 19.57 -6.31
N GLY A 172 -4.86 18.44 -5.71
CA GLY A 172 -3.92 17.41 -5.27
C GLY A 172 -3.30 17.64 -3.89
N ASN A 173 -3.71 18.66 -3.16
CA ASN A 173 -3.18 18.99 -1.83
C ASN A 173 -3.34 17.84 -0.84
N GLY A 174 -4.52 17.25 -0.72
CA GLY A 174 -4.77 16.14 0.20
C GLY A 174 -3.94 14.90 -0.12
N ARG A 175 -3.82 14.53 -1.40
CA ARG A 175 -2.97 13.39 -1.83
C ARG A 175 -1.49 13.66 -1.55
N THR A 176 -1.02 14.89 -1.78
CA THR A 176 0.36 15.29 -1.49
C THR A 176 0.63 15.34 0.02
N ALA A 177 -0.28 15.85 0.83
CA ALA A 177 -0.17 15.89 2.29
C ALA A 177 -0.02 14.48 2.88
N ARG A 178 -0.85 13.52 2.43
CA ARG A 178 -0.74 12.13 2.84
C ARG A 178 0.55 11.47 2.33
N ALA A 179 1.00 11.82 1.13
CA ALA A 179 2.28 11.38 0.59
C ALA A 179 3.46 11.86 1.46
N LEU A 180 3.47 13.10 1.90
CA LEU A 180 4.51 13.64 2.79
C LEU A 180 4.48 12.99 4.18
N PHE A 181 3.29 12.66 4.71
CA PHE A 181 3.19 11.86 5.93
C PHE A 181 3.95 10.52 5.79
N TYR A 182 3.72 9.78 4.69
CA TYR A 182 4.42 8.51 4.45
C TYR A 182 5.91 8.70 4.24
N TRP A 183 6.31 9.74 3.47
CA TRP A 183 7.72 10.06 3.31
C TRP A 183 8.39 10.29 4.67
N SER A 184 7.79 11.12 5.53
CA SER A 184 8.33 11.43 6.85
C SER A 184 8.46 10.18 7.72
N MET A 185 7.45 9.30 7.75
CA MET A 185 7.51 8.06 8.52
C MET A 185 8.62 7.13 8.04
N LEU A 186 8.79 6.98 6.72
CA LEU A 186 9.82 6.12 6.13
C LEU A 186 11.21 6.73 6.29
N HIS A 187 11.36 8.03 6.12
CA HIS A 187 12.61 8.77 6.36
C HIS A 187 13.09 8.59 7.79
N GLN A 188 12.19 8.61 8.74
CA GLN A 188 12.45 8.38 10.17
C GLN A 188 12.58 6.87 10.53
N LYS A 189 12.74 5.98 9.53
CA LYS A 189 12.97 4.54 9.67
C LYS A 189 11.77 3.75 10.26
N TYR A 190 10.58 4.29 10.22
CA TYR A 190 9.36 3.58 10.61
C TYR A 190 8.83 2.70 9.48
N GLY A 191 9.58 1.65 9.12
CA GLY A 191 9.29 0.76 7.99
C GLY A 191 7.92 0.05 8.04
N LEU A 192 7.26 0.02 9.22
CA LEU A 192 5.90 -0.52 9.35
C LEU A 192 4.89 0.24 8.47
N PHE A 193 5.14 1.51 8.19
CA PHE A 193 4.25 2.34 7.38
C PHE A 193 4.23 1.94 5.89
N GLU A 194 5.17 1.12 5.43
CA GLU A 194 5.04 0.47 4.12
C GLU A 194 3.86 -0.52 4.06
N PHE A 195 3.39 -1.00 5.21
CA PHE A 195 2.42 -2.10 5.33
C PHE A 195 1.08 -1.67 5.92
N ILE A 196 0.82 -0.40 6.11
CA ILE A 196 -0.46 0.13 6.59
C ILE A 196 -1.00 1.18 5.64
N SER A 197 -2.33 1.28 5.55
CA SER A 197 -3.01 2.34 4.79
C SER A 197 -3.80 3.22 5.76
N ILE A 198 -3.34 4.46 5.98
CA ILE A 198 -4.07 5.43 6.79
C ILE A 198 -5.32 5.91 6.07
N SER A 199 -5.25 6.11 4.75
CA SER A 199 -6.40 6.57 3.95
C SER A 199 -7.55 5.57 4.00
N SER A 200 -7.28 4.26 4.12
CA SER A 200 -8.34 3.26 4.27
C SER A 200 -9.12 3.38 5.57
N ILE A 201 -8.51 3.91 6.62
CA ILE A 201 -9.16 4.18 7.91
C ILE A 201 -9.87 5.53 7.86
N ILE A 202 -9.20 6.57 7.36
CA ILE A 202 -9.75 7.92 7.22
C ILE A 202 -11.03 7.89 6.37
N ASN A 203 -11.00 7.22 5.22
CA ASN A 203 -12.15 7.16 4.29
C ASN A 203 -13.40 6.51 4.92
N LYS A 204 -13.24 5.61 5.91
CA LYS A 204 -14.37 5.02 6.64
C LYS A 204 -15.03 5.99 7.61
N ALA A 205 -14.34 7.04 8.01
CA ALA A 205 -14.79 8.03 8.97
C ALA A 205 -14.37 9.44 8.54
N ARG A 206 -14.62 9.76 7.26
CA ARG A 206 -14.20 11.00 6.61
C ARG A 206 -14.63 12.26 7.39
N GLY A 207 -15.85 12.32 7.85
CA GLY A 207 -16.32 13.46 8.65
C GLY A 207 -15.53 13.68 9.95
N LYS A 208 -15.00 12.62 10.59
CA LYS A 208 -14.12 12.80 11.77
C LYS A 208 -12.77 13.39 11.41
N TYR A 209 -12.27 13.05 10.23
CA TYR A 209 -11.03 13.62 9.70
C TYR A 209 -11.21 15.11 9.38
N GLU A 210 -12.29 15.48 8.70
CA GLU A 210 -12.63 16.85 8.37
C GLU A 210 -12.88 17.69 9.65
N LEU A 211 -13.63 17.15 10.62
CA LEU A 211 -13.83 17.79 11.92
C LEU A 211 -12.53 18.01 12.69
N SER A 212 -11.52 17.15 12.54
CA SER A 212 -10.24 17.37 13.22
C SER A 212 -9.47 18.57 12.70
N PHE A 213 -9.60 18.91 11.42
CA PHE A 213 -9.11 20.19 10.87
C PHE A 213 -9.90 21.36 11.43
N LEU A 214 -11.21 21.30 11.31
CA LEU A 214 -12.10 22.38 11.77
C LEU A 214 -11.87 22.71 13.25
N HIS A 215 -11.79 21.72 14.12
CA HIS A 215 -11.51 21.95 15.55
C HIS A 215 -10.15 22.59 15.78
N THR A 216 -9.11 22.15 15.06
CA THR A 216 -7.79 22.76 15.14
C THR A 216 -7.84 24.23 14.73
N GLU A 217 -8.46 24.53 13.60
CA GLU A 217 -8.48 25.88 13.03
C GLU A 217 -9.37 26.85 13.82
N THR A 218 -10.45 26.36 14.43
CA THR A 218 -11.36 27.18 15.24
C THR A 218 -10.90 27.41 16.67
N ASP A 219 -9.82 26.75 17.11
CA ASP A 219 -9.23 26.89 18.45
C ASP A 219 -7.74 27.32 18.31
N ASP A 220 -7.52 28.48 17.71
CA ASP A 220 -6.22 29.16 17.55
C ASP A 220 -5.11 28.24 16.95
N ASN A 221 -5.50 27.32 16.10
CA ASN A 221 -4.63 26.29 15.51
C ASN A 221 -4.02 25.32 16.56
N ASP A 222 -4.76 24.99 17.62
CA ASP A 222 -4.34 23.92 18.54
C ASP A 222 -4.32 22.57 17.79
N LEU A 223 -3.12 22.17 17.41
CA LEU A 223 -2.89 20.94 16.65
C LEU A 223 -3.26 19.67 17.41
N THR A 224 -3.50 19.75 18.71
CA THR A 224 -3.83 18.59 19.55
C THR A 224 -5.02 17.80 19.02
N TYR A 225 -6.04 18.48 18.50
CA TYR A 225 -7.23 17.83 17.92
C TYR A 225 -6.85 16.93 16.74
N PHE A 226 -6.08 17.46 15.80
CA PHE A 226 -5.64 16.71 14.63
C PHE A 226 -4.67 15.59 15.02
N LEU A 227 -3.71 15.85 15.91
CA LEU A 227 -2.76 14.85 16.41
C LEU A 227 -3.49 13.66 17.03
N LEU A 228 -4.44 13.89 17.94
CA LEU A 228 -5.20 12.82 18.59
C LEU A 228 -6.04 12.03 17.60
N ALA A 229 -6.66 12.70 16.62
CA ALA A 229 -7.42 12.04 15.57
C ALA A 229 -6.51 11.11 14.71
N GLN A 230 -5.34 11.62 14.28
CA GLN A 230 -4.43 10.85 13.44
C GLN A 230 -3.72 9.71 14.22
N VAL A 231 -3.41 9.89 15.48
CA VAL A 231 -2.90 8.79 16.33
C VAL A 231 -3.90 7.64 16.40
N LYS A 232 -5.21 7.92 16.54
CA LYS A 232 -6.26 6.91 16.50
C LYS A 232 -6.33 6.21 15.13
N VAL A 233 -6.16 6.96 14.03
CA VAL A 233 -6.10 6.38 12.67
C VAL A 233 -4.91 5.42 12.56
N ILE A 234 -3.72 5.82 13.01
CA ILE A 234 -2.51 4.98 12.99
C ILE A 234 -2.70 3.71 13.82
N GLN A 235 -3.27 3.83 15.04
CA GLN A 235 -3.58 2.68 15.89
C GLN A 235 -4.53 1.69 15.22
N GLN A 236 -5.59 2.18 14.56
CA GLN A 236 -6.54 1.33 13.86
C GLN A 236 -5.92 0.67 12.61
N ALA A 237 -5.08 1.39 11.86
CA ALA A 237 -4.37 0.85 10.71
C ALA A 237 -3.38 -0.25 11.15
N SER A 238 -2.62 -0.01 12.22
CA SER A 238 -1.72 -1.00 12.82
C SER A 238 -2.47 -2.24 13.32
N ALA A 239 -3.58 -2.07 14.04
CA ALA A 239 -4.42 -3.18 14.49
C ALA A 239 -4.99 -3.99 13.31
N SER A 240 -5.30 -3.34 12.20
CA SER A 240 -5.77 -4.01 10.98
C SER A 240 -4.69 -4.87 10.33
N LEU A 241 -3.45 -4.40 10.33
CA LEU A 241 -2.28 -5.17 9.90
C LEU A 241 -2.07 -6.39 10.81
N HIS A 242 -2.10 -6.23 12.14
CA HIS A 242 -1.93 -7.35 13.09
C HIS A 242 -2.98 -8.43 12.85
N ARG A 243 -4.27 -8.08 12.77
CA ARG A 243 -5.34 -9.04 12.47
C ARG A 243 -5.15 -9.75 11.14
N TYR A 244 -4.64 -9.06 10.12
CA TYR A 244 -4.32 -9.69 8.84
C TYR A 244 -3.18 -10.72 8.98
N LEU A 245 -2.11 -10.35 9.67
CA LEU A 245 -0.95 -11.23 9.87
C LEU A 245 -1.31 -12.47 10.71
N GLU A 246 -2.10 -12.31 11.78
CA GLU A 246 -2.62 -13.41 12.58
C GLU A 246 -3.45 -14.38 11.74
N ARG A 247 -4.39 -13.86 10.95
CA ARG A 247 -5.19 -14.69 10.05
C ARG A 247 -4.32 -15.45 9.04
N LYS A 248 -3.30 -14.81 8.47
CA LYS A 248 -2.38 -15.46 7.53
C LYS A 248 -1.52 -16.53 8.20
N ALA A 249 -1.06 -16.28 9.40
CA ALA A 249 -0.33 -17.28 10.19
C ALA A 249 -1.22 -18.51 10.50
N GLN A 250 -2.47 -18.28 10.87
CA GLN A 250 -3.45 -19.35 11.11
C GLN A 250 -3.75 -20.15 9.82
N GLU A 251 -3.94 -19.47 8.68
CA GLU A 251 -4.12 -20.12 7.36
C GLU A 251 -2.92 -21.04 7.05
N ILE A 252 -1.69 -20.55 7.23
CA ILE A 252 -0.47 -21.32 6.98
C ILE A 252 -0.38 -22.53 7.93
N SER A 253 -0.60 -22.32 9.24
CA SER A 253 -0.56 -23.38 10.23
C SER A 253 -1.63 -24.45 9.99
N SER A 254 -2.85 -24.05 9.61
CA SER A 254 -3.90 -25.00 9.26
C SER A 254 -3.58 -25.81 8.02
N LEU A 255 -3.01 -25.18 6.98
CA LEU A 255 -2.56 -25.89 5.79
C LEU A 255 -1.43 -26.88 6.09
N GLN A 256 -0.49 -26.51 6.96
CA GLN A 256 0.59 -27.41 7.38
C GLN A 256 0.06 -28.64 8.11
N ARG A 257 -0.89 -28.46 9.06
CA ARG A 257 -1.53 -29.56 9.78
C ARG A 257 -2.31 -30.49 8.84
N ARG A 258 -3.09 -29.92 7.91
CA ARG A 258 -3.82 -30.70 6.89
C ARG A 258 -2.88 -31.51 5.98
N LEU A 259 -1.72 -30.96 5.63
CA LEU A 259 -0.70 -31.71 4.92
C LEU A 259 -0.14 -32.86 5.73
N GLN A 260 0.09 -32.67 7.05
CA GLN A 260 0.59 -33.72 7.93
C GLN A 260 -0.42 -34.86 8.11
N GLY A 261 -1.72 -34.58 7.99
CA GLY A 261 -2.79 -35.58 8.02
C GLY A 261 -2.96 -36.41 6.73
N LEU A 262 -2.20 -36.11 5.66
CA LEU A 262 -2.18 -36.91 4.43
C LEU A 262 -1.36 -38.19 4.63
N GLU A 263 -2.06 -39.30 4.85
CA GLU A 263 -1.42 -40.60 4.95
C GLU A 263 -0.89 -41.10 3.59
N GLY A 264 0.17 -41.88 3.61
CA GLY A 264 0.72 -42.59 2.45
C GLY A 264 1.49 -41.71 1.46
N LEU A 265 1.78 -40.44 1.79
CA LEU A 265 2.71 -39.61 1.02
C LEU A 265 4.14 -39.69 1.54
N ASN A 266 5.11 -39.79 0.62
CA ASN A 266 6.50 -39.72 0.99
C ASN A 266 6.98 -38.27 1.18
N HIS A 267 8.22 -38.12 1.73
CA HIS A 267 8.80 -36.80 2.02
C HIS A 267 8.95 -35.92 0.79
N ARG A 268 9.18 -36.45 -0.40
CA ARG A 268 9.32 -35.71 -1.65
C ARG A 268 7.98 -35.16 -2.12
N GLN A 269 6.92 -35.97 -2.05
CA GLN A 269 5.53 -35.55 -2.35
C GLN A 269 5.06 -34.48 -1.38
N MET A 270 5.38 -34.62 -0.10
CA MET A 270 5.10 -33.59 0.92
C MET A 270 5.84 -32.27 0.63
N ALA A 271 7.12 -32.34 0.26
CA ALA A 271 7.89 -31.16 -0.12
C ALA A 271 7.29 -30.46 -1.34
N LEU A 272 6.88 -31.23 -2.36
CA LEU A 272 6.21 -30.71 -3.54
C LEU A 272 4.87 -30.04 -3.20
N LEU A 273 4.05 -30.66 -2.36
CA LEU A 273 2.75 -30.05 -1.96
C LEU A 273 2.94 -28.77 -1.14
N ARG A 274 3.94 -28.72 -0.24
CA ARG A 274 4.29 -27.47 0.46
C ARG A 274 4.69 -26.36 -0.51
N HIS A 275 5.43 -26.69 -1.56
CA HIS A 275 5.78 -25.74 -2.62
C HIS A 275 4.55 -25.36 -3.44
N ALA A 276 3.73 -26.33 -3.83
CA ALA A 276 2.50 -26.12 -4.61
C ALA A 276 1.50 -25.17 -3.93
N LEU A 277 1.31 -25.30 -2.62
CA LEU A 277 0.44 -24.41 -1.84
C LEU A 277 0.91 -22.94 -1.81
N ARG A 278 2.23 -22.72 -1.93
CA ARG A 278 2.81 -21.39 -2.03
C ARG A 278 2.77 -20.82 -3.45
N HIS A 279 2.64 -21.69 -4.45
CA HIS A 279 2.72 -21.35 -5.87
C HIS A 279 1.52 -21.92 -6.66
N PRO A 280 0.28 -21.37 -6.48
CA PRO A 280 -0.89 -21.79 -7.25
C PRO A 280 -0.65 -21.64 -8.75
N GLY A 281 -1.07 -22.63 -9.54
CA GLY A 281 -0.87 -22.64 -10.98
C GLY A 281 0.53 -23.03 -11.45
N PHE A 282 1.47 -23.33 -10.55
CA PHE A 282 2.80 -23.80 -10.90
C PHE A 282 2.72 -25.15 -11.66
N ARG A 283 3.67 -25.39 -12.54
CA ARG A 283 3.73 -26.59 -13.37
C ARG A 283 4.98 -27.39 -13.06
N TYR A 284 4.79 -28.65 -12.71
CA TYR A 284 5.86 -29.62 -12.47
C TYR A 284 6.02 -30.55 -13.67
N THR A 285 7.26 -30.90 -13.96
CA THR A 285 7.60 -31.96 -14.93
C THR A 285 8.33 -33.10 -14.20
N VAL A 286 8.31 -34.26 -14.79
CA VAL A 286 9.10 -35.40 -14.26
C VAL A 286 10.58 -35.02 -14.13
N GLY A 287 11.13 -34.29 -15.11
CA GLY A 287 12.53 -33.84 -15.07
C GLY A 287 12.79 -32.83 -13.95
N SER A 288 11.88 -31.88 -13.70
CA SER A 288 12.06 -30.91 -12.60
C SER A 288 11.98 -31.59 -11.24
N HIS A 289 11.09 -32.55 -11.03
CA HIS A 289 10.97 -33.30 -9.79
C HIS A 289 12.15 -34.23 -9.56
N GLN A 290 12.62 -34.88 -10.63
CA GLN A 290 13.83 -35.71 -10.63
C GLN A 290 15.04 -34.87 -10.18
N ALA A 291 15.28 -33.72 -10.80
CA ALA A 291 16.43 -32.87 -10.50
C ALA A 291 16.36 -32.31 -9.06
N SER A 292 15.16 -31.92 -8.58
CA SER A 292 14.98 -31.35 -7.24
C SER A 292 15.24 -32.33 -6.11
N HIS A 293 15.08 -33.63 -6.35
CA HIS A 293 15.18 -34.67 -5.32
C HIS A 293 16.27 -35.72 -5.57
N GLY A 294 17.00 -35.65 -6.67
CA GLY A 294 18.07 -36.59 -7.00
C GLY A 294 17.60 -38.04 -7.17
N VAL A 295 16.39 -38.25 -7.69
CA VAL A 295 15.78 -39.57 -7.84
C VAL A 295 15.77 -40.04 -9.30
N SER A 296 15.44 -41.33 -9.54
CA SER A 296 15.26 -41.84 -10.89
C SER A 296 14.06 -41.24 -11.60
N ASN A 297 14.05 -41.23 -12.93
CA ASN A 297 12.92 -40.75 -13.73
C ASN A 297 11.62 -41.50 -13.38
N GLN A 298 11.71 -42.82 -13.18
CA GLN A 298 10.55 -43.63 -12.81
C GLN A 298 10.01 -43.26 -11.43
N THR A 299 10.89 -43.04 -10.44
CA THR A 299 10.45 -42.58 -9.10
C THR A 299 9.79 -41.24 -9.16
N ALA A 300 10.36 -40.26 -9.89
CA ALA A 300 9.80 -38.95 -10.07
C ALA A 300 8.42 -38.99 -10.75
N ARG A 301 8.27 -39.83 -11.78
CA ARG A 301 6.98 -40.03 -12.46
C ARG A 301 5.94 -40.64 -11.53
N THR A 302 6.28 -41.66 -10.77
CA THR A 302 5.39 -42.31 -9.80
C THR A 302 4.92 -41.35 -8.71
N ASP A 303 5.83 -40.51 -8.18
CA ASP A 303 5.48 -39.49 -7.18
C ASP A 303 4.43 -38.52 -7.72
N LEU A 304 4.61 -37.99 -8.93
CA LEU A 304 3.70 -37.06 -9.55
C LEU A 304 2.35 -37.69 -9.92
N GLN A 305 2.36 -38.88 -10.47
CA GLN A 305 1.13 -39.62 -10.83
C GLN A 305 0.32 -40.00 -9.59
N LYS A 306 0.97 -40.35 -8.47
CA LYS A 306 0.27 -40.63 -7.23
C LYS A 306 -0.43 -39.37 -6.68
N LEU A 307 0.20 -38.18 -6.77
CA LEU A 307 -0.44 -36.92 -6.40
C LEU A 307 -1.58 -36.56 -7.35
N ALA A 308 -1.46 -36.88 -8.64
CA ALA A 308 -2.53 -36.65 -9.61
C ALA A 308 -3.71 -37.61 -9.40
N ALA A 309 -3.47 -38.85 -9.03
CA ALA A 309 -4.51 -39.83 -8.69
C ALA A 309 -5.32 -39.45 -7.44
N GLN A 310 -4.77 -38.59 -6.59
CA GLN A 310 -5.42 -38.03 -5.41
C GLN A 310 -6.00 -36.60 -5.68
N ASP A 311 -6.12 -36.18 -6.94
CA ASP A 311 -6.57 -34.86 -7.35
C ASP A 311 -5.78 -33.67 -6.77
N LEU A 312 -4.58 -33.94 -6.22
CA LEU A 312 -3.71 -32.91 -5.66
C LEU A 312 -2.87 -32.20 -6.73
N LEU A 313 -2.72 -32.81 -7.90
CA LEU A 313 -2.18 -32.21 -9.11
C LEU A 313 -3.07 -32.54 -10.31
N LEU A 314 -3.06 -31.69 -11.33
CA LEU A 314 -3.80 -31.89 -12.58
C LEU A 314 -2.83 -32.26 -13.70
N PRO A 315 -2.91 -33.46 -14.27
CA PRO A 315 -2.08 -33.83 -15.42
C PRO A 315 -2.54 -33.07 -16.67
N ILE A 316 -1.62 -32.40 -17.35
CA ILE A 316 -1.86 -31.64 -18.58
C ILE A 316 -0.88 -32.14 -19.63
N ARG A 317 -1.37 -32.44 -20.84
CA ARG A 317 -0.51 -32.74 -21.98
C ARG A 317 -0.07 -31.44 -22.67
N GLN A 318 1.25 -31.24 -22.75
CA GLN A 318 1.84 -30.14 -23.52
C GLN A 318 2.72 -30.73 -24.63
N GLY A 319 2.15 -30.95 -25.78
CA GLY A 319 2.80 -31.69 -26.87
C GLY A 319 3.05 -33.17 -26.46
N ARG A 320 4.30 -33.62 -26.55
CA ARG A 320 4.74 -34.99 -26.13
C ARG A 320 5.10 -35.09 -24.63
N ARG A 321 5.04 -33.97 -23.87
CA ARG A 321 5.42 -33.94 -22.45
C ARG A 321 4.19 -33.95 -21.56
N GLU A 322 4.24 -34.78 -20.53
CA GLU A 322 3.30 -34.77 -19.42
C GLU A 322 3.76 -33.73 -18.39
N VAL A 323 2.87 -32.81 -18.05
CA VAL A 323 3.10 -31.71 -17.11
C VAL A 323 2.01 -31.78 -16.04
N PHE A 324 2.35 -31.56 -14.80
CA PHE A 324 1.44 -31.59 -13.65
C PHE A 324 1.24 -30.17 -13.12
N SER A 325 0.03 -29.64 -13.28
CA SER A 325 -0.31 -28.28 -12.83
C SER A 325 -0.91 -28.30 -11.43
N VAL A 326 -0.60 -27.27 -10.64
CA VAL A 326 -1.21 -27.06 -9.33
C VAL A 326 -2.64 -26.55 -9.54
N PRO A 327 -3.68 -27.21 -9.00
CA PRO A 327 -5.04 -26.69 -9.00
C PRO A 327 -5.09 -25.35 -8.22
N THR A 328 -5.88 -24.40 -8.69
CA THR A 328 -6.09 -23.13 -7.99
C THR A 328 -6.79 -23.28 -6.65
N ASP A 329 -7.52 -24.36 -6.49
CA ASP A 329 -8.26 -24.76 -5.28
C ASP A 329 -7.56 -25.86 -4.46
N LEU A 330 -6.25 -26.11 -4.68
CA LEU A 330 -5.49 -27.16 -3.98
C LEU A 330 -5.73 -27.15 -2.46
N ALA A 331 -5.76 -25.98 -1.84
CA ALA A 331 -6.00 -25.86 -0.41
C ALA A 331 -7.35 -26.42 0.03
N ARG A 332 -8.38 -26.40 -0.85
CA ARG A 332 -9.71 -26.97 -0.56
C ARG A 332 -9.75 -28.49 -0.75
N ARG A 333 -8.88 -29.02 -1.59
CA ARG A 333 -8.79 -30.47 -1.88
C ARG A 333 -8.07 -31.26 -0.79
N LEU A 334 -7.34 -30.58 0.10
CA LEU A 334 -6.73 -31.22 1.26
C LEU A 334 -7.84 -31.64 2.26
N PRO A 335 -7.69 -32.79 2.95
CA PRO A 335 -8.67 -33.24 3.92
C PRO A 335 -8.97 -32.18 4.97
N ALA A 336 -10.23 -32.08 5.40
CA ALA A 336 -10.57 -31.31 6.60
C ALA A 336 -9.94 -31.97 7.83
N LEU A 337 -9.52 -31.14 8.80
CA LEU A 337 -9.02 -31.63 10.10
C LEU A 337 -10.14 -32.23 10.90
#